data_8b146b7e6c1c4e7341c81f91ca683bb5
#
_entry.id   8b146b7e6c1c4e7341c81f91ca683bb5
#
_cell.length_a   1.000
_cell.length_b   1.000
_cell.length_c   1.000
_cell.angle_alpha   90.00
_cell.angle_beta   90.00
_cell.angle_gamma   90.00
#
_symmetry.space_group_name_H-M   'P 1'
#
loop_
_entity.id
_entity.type
_entity.pdbx_description
1 polymer ?
#
loop_
_entity_poly.entity_id
_entity_poly.type
_entity_poly.pdbx_seq_one_letter_code
_entity_poly.pdbx_strand_id
1 'polypeptide(L)'
;MKQYLHLYNASEEGLNKELMTRQNDKPLVEYLVNICKSLEIINNIEFLGYKYEEDESKIDISSYIVAKKRKQDKEDYTYKLLQDTRYGELTVSFRLSCKDGYENNFTKSILVPKADKDGYFTIRGKKYFLLYQLVDRSTYTTQTELTLKSLMPVTLSRHMLEFEDTKGDTYAAPAYVIKLFKKNIDIFNIYFAKMGVTQTLRYFSANTIINLREDLEDIDEDEFLYFKINSSLYVEVVKEMFKKYAYVRSLVFMLITTCNNRVKLSTIDHKNVWIEKLGSLTTTSQYKTFEKGQTLLMFFERMVDITTMEILQLHDDNKKSVFSIVRWMIQNYGELRKKSNLDLENKRLRLNEYIASILNAEFSKRINRIIKDSKTSLAEIKNLFKFPGDLLVQNLHASGLLRYDDAVNDSDFFTKLKYTIKGPNSVIRLSINLSNCGDDLLRLNY
;
A
#
# COMPACT_ATOMS: atom_id res chain seq x y z
N MET A 1 -38.05 8.96 12.34
CA MET A 1 -37.91 9.83 11.17
C MET A 1 -37.13 11.11 11.44
N LYS A 2 -37.52 12.01 12.37
CA LYS A 2 -36.76 13.24 12.69
C LYS A 2 -35.27 12.96 13.14
N GLN A 3 -35.02 11.89 13.88
CA GLN A 3 -33.67 11.54 14.32
C GLN A 3 -32.76 11.08 13.14
N TYR A 4 -33.36 10.38 12.18
CA TYR A 4 -32.61 9.94 10.98
C TYR A 4 -32.39 11.09 10.00
N LEU A 5 -33.37 12.01 9.88
CA LEU A 5 -33.16 13.25 9.12
C LEU A 5 -32.06 14.13 9.75
N HIS A 6 -31.93 14.11 11.09
CA HIS A 6 -30.88 14.84 11.78
C HIS A 6 -29.48 14.20 11.54
N LEU A 7 -29.40 12.88 11.49
CA LEU A 7 -28.18 12.16 11.09
C LEU A 7 -27.87 12.40 9.61
N TYR A 8 -28.87 12.43 8.77
CA TYR A 8 -28.75 12.76 7.35
C TYR A 8 -28.39 14.22 7.13
N ASN A 9 -29.01 15.15 7.87
CA ASN A 9 -28.70 16.57 7.80
C ASN A 9 -27.37 16.93 8.49
N ALA A 10 -27.01 16.27 9.58
CA ALA A 10 -25.67 16.36 10.16
C ALA A 10 -24.63 15.82 9.18
N SER A 11 -25.02 14.93 8.28
CA SER A 11 -24.19 14.38 7.23
C SER A 11 -24.25 15.23 5.94
N GLU A 12 -25.27 15.99 5.65
CA GLU A 12 -25.18 17.05 4.61
C GLU A 12 -24.28 18.19 5.02
N GLU A 13 -24.22 18.56 6.29
CA GLU A 13 -23.36 19.63 6.81
C GLU A 13 -22.02 19.14 7.39
N GLY A 14 -21.90 17.91 7.83
CA GLY A 14 -20.69 17.37 8.44
C GLY A 14 -20.32 15.98 7.94
N LEU A 15 -21.07 14.95 8.34
CA LEU A 15 -20.61 13.57 8.18
C LEU A 15 -20.86 12.99 6.78
N ASN A 16 -22.01 13.23 6.13
CA ASN A 16 -22.25 12.78 4.75
C ASN A 16 -21.57 13.66 3.72
N LYS A 17 -21.46 14.95 3.97
CA LYS A 17 -20.65 15.83 3.14
C LYS A 17 -19.19 15.47 3.30
N GLU A 18 -18.75 15.14 4.49
CA GLU A 18 -17.41 14.68 4.78
C GLU A 18 -17.19 13.22 4.33
N LEU A 19 -18.15 12.33 4.49
CA LEU A 19 -18.14 10.96 3.97
C LEU A 19 -18.31 10.91 2.46
N MET A 20 -19.25 11.64 1.92
CA MET A 20 -19.49 11.71 0.49
C MET A 20 -18.51 12.62 -0.22
N THR A 21 -18.11 13.75 0.37
CA THR A 21 -17.09 14.64 -0.24
C THR A 21 -15.71 14.04 -0.13
N ARG A 22 -15.27 13.50 0.97
CA ARG A 22 -13.94 12.89 1.06
C ARG A 22 -13.79 11.63 0.21
N GLN A 23 -14.85 10.88 -0.03
CA GLN A 23 -14.83 9.76 -0.97
C GLN A 23 -15.12 10.18 -2.42
N ASN A 24 -15.82 11.30 -2.63
CA ASN A 24 -16.07 11.91 -3.92
C ASN A 24 -15.11 13.09 -4.21
N ASP A 25 -14.27 13.50 -3.27
CA ASP A 25 -13.26 14.53 -3.46
C ASP A 25 -12.26 14.16 -4.55
N LYS A 26 -12.09 12.86 -4.79
CA LYS A 26 -11.36 12.37 -5.95
C LYS A 26 -12.31 11.72 -6.93
N PRO A 27 -12.41 12.27 -8.14
CA PRO A 27 -13.05 11.58 -9.25
C PRO A 27 -12.46 10.17 -9.41
N LEU A 28 -13.29 9.18 -9.73
CA LEU A 28 -12.83 7.81 -9.98
C LEU A 28 -11.63 7.76 -10.92
N VAL A 29 -11.61 8.63 -11.93
CA VAL A 29 -10.53 8.78 -12.89
C VAL A 29 -9.19 9.09 -12.21
N GLU A 30 -9.18 9.96 -11.20
CA GLU A 30 -7.95 10.31 -10.48
C GLU A 30 -7.38 9.12 -9.71
N TYR A 31 -8.22 8.33 -9.04
CA TYR A 31 -7.80 7.07 -8.42
C TYR A 31 -7.18 6.10 -9.43
N LEU A 32 -7.81 5.94 -10.61
CA LEU A 32 -7.31 5.06 -11.67
C LEU A 32 -5.97 5.55 -12.22
N VAL A 33 -5.83 6.85 -12.43
CA VAL A 33 -4.57 7.47 -12.87
C VAL A 33 -3.47 7.27 -11.84
N ASN A 34 -3.76 7.43 -10.54
CA ASN A 34 -2.79 7.21 -9.48
C ASN A 34 -2.31 5.74 -9.42
N ILE A 35 -3.21 4.78 -9.65
CA ILE A 35 -2.84 3.37 -9.77
C ILE A 35 -1.93 3.15 -10.98
N CYS A 36 -2.24 3.77 -12.13
CA CYS A 36 -1.40 3.68 -13.32
C CYS A 36 -0.01 4.30 -13.12
N LYS A 37 0.09 5.46 -12.46
CA LYS A 37 1.37 6.06 -12.06
C LYS A 37 2.18 5.15 -11.15
N SER A 38 1.52 4.43 -10.25
CA SER A 38 2.18 3.50 -9.32
C SER A 38 2.86 2.32 -10.03
N LEU A 39 2.58 2.08 -11.32
CA LEU A 39 3.32 1.09 -12.14
C LEU A 39 4.80 1.45 -12.36
N GLU A 40 5.19 2.70 -12.14
CA GLU A 40 6.60 3.14 -12.13
C GLU A 40 7.44 2.45 -11.02
N ILE A 41 6.82 1.62 -10.16
CA ILE A 41 7.55 0.67 -9.30
C ILE A 41 8.43 -0.27 -10.12
N ILE A 42 8.05 -0.52 -11.39
CA ILE A 42 8.87 -1.24 -12.36
C ILE A 42 9.71 -0.20 -13.10
N ASN A 43 11.03 -0.22 -12.91
CA ASN A 43 11.96 0.76 -13.48
C ASN A 43 11.89 0.90 -15.01
N ASN A 44 11.33 -0.09 -15.69
CA ASN A 44 11.17 -0.12 -17.14
C ASN A 44 9.88 0.55 -17.64
N ILE A 45 9.08 1.12 -16.73
CA ILE A 45 7.80 1.78 -17.03
C ILE A 45 7.88 3.22 -16.57
N GLU A 46 7.62 4.14 -17.49
CA GLU A 46 7.43 5.56 -17.22
C GLU A 46 6.01 5.96 -17.64
N PHE A 47 5.29 6.63 -16.76
CA PHE A 47 3.97 7.15 -17.05
C PHE A 47 4.09 8.49 -17.79
N LEU A 48 3.58 8.56 -19.01
CA LEU A 48 3.67 9.78 -19.85
C LEU A 48 2.48 10.71 -19.68
N GLY A 49 1.32 10.18 -19.33
CA GLY A 49 0.11 10.97 -19.19
C GLY A 49 -1.17 10.18 -19.45
N TYR A 50 -2.28 10.87 -19.40
CA TYR A 50 -3.58 10.29 -19.68
C TYR A 50 -4.50 11.27 -20.44
N LYS A 51 -5.51 10.70 -21.12
CA LYS A 51 -6.65 11.42 -21.67
C LYS A 51 -7.92 10.76 -21.15
N TYR A 52 -8.90 11.56 -20.77
CA TYR A 52 -10.23 11.07 -20.39
C TYR A 52 -11.27 11.65 -21.34
N GLU A 53 -12.03 10.79 -22.00
CA GLU A 53 -13.15 11.15 -22.87
C GLU A 53 -14.46 10.84 -22.12
N GLU A 54 -15.25 11.87 -21.90
CA GLU A 54 -16.54 11.74 -21.21
C GLU A 54 -17.72 11.51 -22.15
N ASP A 55 -17.54 11.85 -23.41
CA ASP A 55 -18.60 11.79 -24.42
C ASP A 55 -18.67 10.38 -25.00
N GLU A 56 -19.68 9.63 -24.58
CA GLU A 56 -19.91 8.24 -25.00
C GLU A 56 -20.04 8.11 -26.54
N SER A 57 -20.51 9.15 -27.24
CA SER A 57 -20.67 9.13 -28.69
C SER A 57 -19.35 9.08 -29.46
N LYS A 58 -18.25 9.46 -28.81
CA LYS A 58 -16.90 9.46 -29.38
C LYS A 58 -16.12 8.19 -29.11
N ILE A 59 -16.68 7.29 -28.28
CA ILE A 59 -16.01 6.07 -27.85
C ILE A 59 -16.40 4.93 -28.77
N ASP A 60 -15.40 4.35 -29.43
CA ASP A 60 -15.62 3.16 -30.27
C ASP A 60 -15.69 1.88 -29.44
N ILE A 61 -16.91 1.44 -29.17
CA ILE A 61 -17.19 0.22 -28.40
C ILE A 61 -16.65 -1.03 -29.10
N SER A 62 -16.60 -1.05 -30.41
CA SER A 62 -16.18 -2.23 -31.17
C SER A 62 -14.77 -2.66 -30.86
N SER A 63 -13.90 -1.71 -30.48
CA SER A 63 -12.52 -1.97 -30.08
C SER A 63 -12.40 -2.77 -28.76
N TYR A 64 -13.43 -2.76 -27.92
CA TYR A 64 -13.50 -3.49 -26.63
C TYR A 64 -14.11 -4.87 -26.77
N ILE A 65 -14.85 -5.11 -27.84
CA ILE A 65 -15.46 -6.42 -28.15
C ILE A 65 -14.41 -7.27 -28.83
N VAL A 66 -13.54 -7.90 -28.04
CA VAL A 66 -12.48 -8.76 -28.57
C VAL A 66 -13.08 -10.03 -29.14
N ALA A 67 -13.08 -10.14 -30.47
CA ALA A 67 -13.39 -11.37 -31.20
C ALA A 67 -12.46 -12.52 -30.80
N LYS A 68 -12.82 -13.28 -29.78
CA LYS A 68 -12.19 -14.57 -29.50
C LYS A 68 -12.91 -15.64 -30.32
N LYS A 69 -12.24 -16.12 -31.35
CA LYS A 69 -12.68 -17.17 -32.32
C LYS A 69 -13.33 -18.45 -31.72
N ARG A 70 -13.55 -18.53 -30.41
CA ARG A 70 -14.10 -19.72 -29.72
C ARG A 70 -15.18 -19.48 -28.67
N LYS A 71 -15.73 -18.27 -28.49
CA LYS A 71 -16.81 -18.02 -27.51
C LYS A 71 -17.74 -16.90 -27.98
N GLN A 72 -18.56 -17.20 -28.97
CA GLN A 72 -19.65 -16.36 -29.44
C GLN A 72 -20.49 -15.77 -28.27
N ASP A 73 -20.78 -16.62 -27.26
CA ASP A 73 -21.56 -16.22 -26.08
C ASP A 73 -20.93 -15.08 -25.23
N LYS A 74 -19.60 -14.90 -25.28
CA LYS A 74 -18.92 -13.82 -24.52
C LYS A 74 -18.94 -12.49 -25.25
N GLU A 75 -18.91 -12.49 -26.56
CA GLU A 75 -19.03 -11.29 -27.37
C GLU A 75 -20.42 -10.69 -27.22
N ASP A 76 -21.45 -11.52 -27.32
CA ASP A 76 -22.83 -11.14 -27.06
C ASP A 76 -23.04 -10.60 -25.65
N TYR A 77 -22.37 -11.20 -24.65
CA TYR A 77 -22.49 -10.74 -23.26
C TYR A 77 -21.85 -9.35 -23.08
N THR A 78 -20.65 -9.14 -23.61
CA THR A 78 -19.97 -7.83 -23.50
C THR A 78 -20.74 -6.75 -24.23
N TYR A 79 -21.19 -7.02 -25.44
CA TYR A 79 -22.04 -6.08 -26.18
C TYR A 79 -23.31 -5.72 -25.43
N LYS A 80 -24.05 -6.71 -24.95
CA LYS A 80 -25.28 -6.52 -24.16
C LYS A 80 -25.01 -5.82 -22.81
N LEU A 81 -23.83 -5.99 -22.22
CA LEU A 81 -23.47 -5.30 -21.01
C LEU A 81 -23.19 -3.81 -21.26
N LEU A 82 -22.50 -3.48 -22.34
CA LEU A 82 -22.15 -2.11 -22.67
C LEU A 82 -23.30 -1.33 -23.29
N GLN A 83 -24.27 -2.02 -23.88
CA GLN A 83 -25.47 -1.39 -24.42
C GLN A 83 -26.27 -0.71 -23.29
N ASP A 84 -26.66 0.55 -23.47
CA ASP A 84 -27.39 1.37 -22.51
C ASP A 84 -26.67 1.50 -21.14
N THR A 85 -25.34 1.34 -21.11
CA THR A 85 -24.51 1.56 -19.94
C THR A 85 -23.73 2.86 -20.10
N ARG A 86 -23.67 3.70 -19.05
CA ARG A 86 -22.92 4.93 -19.06
C ARG A 86 -21.47 4.71 -18.64
N TYR A 87 -20.55 5.15 -19.48
CA TYR A 87 -19.10 5.06 -19.25
C TYR A 87 -18.37 6.23 -19.90
N GLY A 88 -17.15 6.46 -19.45
CA GLY A 88 -16.15 7.26 -20.15
C GLY A 88 -14.98 6.36 -20.55
N GLU A 89 -14.06 6.89 -21.33
CA GLU A 89 -12.84 6.20 -21.74
C GLU A 89 -11.60 6.88 -21.13
N LEU A 90 -10.87 6.14 -20.33
CA LEU A 90 -9.57 6.53 -19.82
C LEU A 90 -8.48 5.90 -20.69
N THR A 91 -7.75 6.70 -21.44
CA THR A 91 -6.57 6.27 -22.19
C THR A 91 -5.31 6.72 -21.46
N VAL A 92 -4.49 5.76 -21.02
CA VAL A 92 -3.22 6.00 -20.34
C VAL A 92 -2.06 5.68 -21.26
N SER A 93 -1.03 6.51 -21.21
CA SER A 93 0.17 6.40 -22.04
C SER A 93 1.40 6.13 -21.20
N PHE A 94 2.22 5.19 -21.65
CA PHE A 94 3.45 4.78 -21.01
C PHE A 94 4.61 4.74 -21.99
N ARG A 95 5.81 5.01 -21.50
CA ARG A 95 7.05 4.66 -22.18
C ARG A 95 7.57 3.38 -21.53
N LEU A 96 7.77 2.36 -22.36
CA LEU A 96 8.31 1.07 -21.93
C LEU A 96 9.74 0.94 -22.43
N SER A 97 10.69 0.73 -21.54
CA SER A 97 12.11 0.57 -21.88
C SER A 97 12.57 -0.88 -21.66
N CYS A 98 13.47 -1.35 -22.51
CA CYS A 98 14.15 -2.64 -22.34
C CYS A 98 15.63 -2.44 -22.03
N LYS A 99 16.27 -3.48 -21.49
CA LYS A 99 17.70 -3.50 -21.24
C LYS A 99 18.55 -3.24 -22.47
N ASP A 100 18.04 -3.58 -23.65
CA ASP A 100 18.72 -3.42 -24.94
C ASP A 100 18.61 -1.99 -25.50
N GLY A 101 18.09 -1.03 -24.72
CA GLY A 101 17.94 0.37 -25.09
C GLY A 101 16.73 0.64 -26.00
N TYR A 102 15.91 -0.34 -26.31
CA TYR A 102 14.68 -0.13 -27.06
C TYR A 102 13.61 0.51 -26.17
N GLU A 103 13.09 1.64 -26.64
CA GLU A 103 11.95 2.32 -26.05
C GLU A 103 10.71 2.13 -26.93
N ASN A 104 9.57 1.93 -26.31
CA ASN A 104 8.29 1.84 -27.04
C ASN A 104 7.21 2.59 -26.26
N ASN A 105 6.55 3.51 -26.95
CA ASN A 105 5.36 4.16 -26.43
C ASN A 105 4.18 3.19 -26.54
N PHE A 106 3.48 3.02 -25.45
CA PHE A 106 2.35 2.12 -25.33
C PHE A 106 1.16 2.85 -24.71
N THR A 107 -0.01 2.65 -25.30
CA THR A 107 -1.27 3.20 -24.80
C THR A 107 -2.23 2.08 -24.39
N LYS A 108 -3.02 2.33 -23.35
CA LYS A 108 -4.06 1.42 -22.89
C LYS A 108 -5.33 2.20 -22.60
N SER A 109 -6.40 1.86 -23.29
CA SER A 109 -7.73 2.39 -23.03
C SER A 109 -8.52 1.47 -22.10
N ILE A 110 -9.28 2.08 -21.17
CA ILE A 110 -10.07 1.43 -20.14
C ILE A 110 -11.42 2.15 -20.05
N LEU A 111 -12.51 1.40 -20.15
CA LEU A 111 -13.85 1.93 -19.92
C LEU A 111 -14.08 2.11 -18.42
N VAL A 112 -14.43 3.33 -18.04
CA VAL A 112 -14.68 3.75 -16.66
C VAL A 112 -16.17 3.94 -16.46
N PRO A 113 -16.83 3.20 -15.58
CA PRO A 113 -18.25 3.41 -15.30
C PRO A 113 -18.48 4.83 -14.79
N LYS A 114 -19.50 5.49 -15.34
CA LYS A 114 -19.81 6.89 -15.04
C LYS A 114 -21.05 6.98 -14.16
N ALA A 115 -20.91 7.64 -13.03
CA ALA A 115 -22.04 8.01 -12.19
C ALA A 115 -22.69 9.30 -12.70
N ASP A 116 -24.01 9.42 -12.53
CA ASP A 116 -24.72 10.68 -12.75
C ASP A 116 -24.50 11.66 -11.58
N LYS A 117 -25.15 12.83 -11.65
CA LYS A 117 -25.02 13.88 -10.62
C LYS A 117 -25.49 13.43 -9.23
N ASP A 118 -26.39 12.46 -9.19
CA ASP A 118 -26.96 11.90 -7.96
C ASP A 118 -26.19 10.69 -7.45
N GLY A 119 -25.08 10.32 -8.14
CA GLY A 119 -24.24 9.19 -7.77
C GLY A 119 -24.70 7.82 -8.29
N TYR A 120 -25.69 7.77 -9.19
CA TYR A 120 -26.19 6.52 -9.76
C TYR A 120 -25.37 6.10 -10.99
N PHE A 121 -25.09 4.82 -11.07
CA PHE A 121 -24.54 4.17 -12.25
C PHE A 121 -25.67 3.63 -13.13
N THR A 122 -25.70 3.99 -14.40
CA THR A 122 -26.61 3.40 -15.35
C THR A 122 -25.96 2.20 -16.02
N ILE A 123 -26.53 1.01 -15.85
CA ILE A 123 -26.06 -0.24 -16.46
C ILE A 123 -27.25 -0.94 -17.10
N ARG A 124 -27.16 -1.19 -18.39
CA ARG A 124 -28.27 -1.76 -19.20
C ARG A 124 -29.58 -0.99 -19.04
N GLY A 125 -29.51 0.32 -19.07
CA GLY A 125 -30.67 1.21 -18.94
C GLY A 125 -31.26 1.28 -17.53
N LYS A 126 -30.72 0.56 -16.54
CA LYS A 126 -31.19 0.58 -15.16
C LYS A 126 -30.27 1.38 -14.26
N LYS A 127 -30.84 2.11 -13.33
CA LYS A 127 -30.10 2.87 -12.31
C LYS A 127 -29.70 2.00 -11.15
N TYR A 128 -28.46 2.11 -10.74
CA TYR A 128 -27.88 1.41 -9.61
C TYR A 128 -27.11 2.40 -8.74
N PHE A 129 -27.15 2.21 -7.45
CA PHE A 129 -26.23 2.88 -6.53
C PHE A 129 -25.21 1.87 -5.99
N LEU A 130 -24.01 2.38 -5.73
CA LEU A 130 -22.92 1.58 -5.16
C LEU A 130 -23.02 1.59 -3.65
N LEU A 131 -23.06 0.41 -3.05
CA LEU A 131 -23.07 0.27 -1.59
C LEU A 131 -21.72 0.68 -1.01
N TYR A 132 -21.75 1.43 0.08
CA TYR A 132 -20.57 1.69 0.88
C TYR A 132 -19.97 0.40 1.38
N GLN A 133 -18.67 0.28 1.27
CA GLN A 133 -17.95 -0.88 1.76
C GLN A 133 -17.11 -0.51 2.98
N LEU A 134 -17.41 -1.15 4.11
CA LEU A 134 -16.60 -1.03 5.31
C LEU A 134 -15.36 -1.92 5.16
N VAL A 135 -14.19 -1.34 5.17
CA VAL A 135 -12.91 -2.04 4.99
C VAL A 135 -11.95 -1.75 6.14
N ASP A 136 -11.00 -2.66 6.35
CA ASP A 136 -9.95 -2.44 7.32
C ASP A 136 -9.07 -1.24 6.96
N ARG A 137 -8.43 -0.62 7.94
CA ARG A 137 -7.38 0.38 7.73
C ARG A 137 -6.27 -0.20 6.85
N SER A 138 -5.53 0.67 6.20
CA SER A 138 -4.41 0.27 5.36
C SER A 138 -3.27 -0.37 6.16
N THR A 139 -3.14 -0.03 7.45
CA THR A 139 -2.13 -0.59 8.35
C THR A 139 -2.78 -1.45 9.42
N TYR A 140 -2.26 -2.66 9.63
CA TYR A 140 -2.67 -3.53 10.73
C TYR A 140 -1.49 -4.35 11.25
N THR A 141 -1.61 -4.82 12.49
CA THR A 141 -0.58 -5.64 13.13
C THR A 141 -1.18 -6.91 13.71
N THR A 142 -0.40 -7.98 13.62
CA THR A 142 -0.64 -9.24 14.35
C THR A 142 0.47 -9.44 15.38
N GLN A 143 0.51 -10.60 16.02
CA GLN A 143 1.61 -10.92 16.95
C GLN A 143 2.98 -10.98 16.27
N THR A 144 2.99 -11.43 15.00
CA THR A 144 4.22 -11.73 14.25
C THR A 144 4.41 -10.87 13.02
N GLU A 145 3.46 -10.00 12.67
CA GLU A 145 3.52 -9.25 11.43
C GLU A 145 2.98 -7.82 11.59
N LEU A 146 3.61 -6.90 10.88
CA LEU A 146 3.12 -5.55 10.62
C LEU A 146 2.87 -5.45 9.13
N THR A 147 1.64 -5.14 8.75
CA THR A 147 1.25 -5.10 7.33
C THR A 147 0.70 -3.74 6.95
N LEU A 148 1.19 -3.23 5.84
CA LEU A 148 0.64 -2.09 5.10
C LEU A 148 0.03 -2.62 3.81
N LYS A 149 -1.29 -2.48 3.65
CA LYS A 149 -2.01 -2.82 2.42
C LYS A 149 -1.75 -1.72 1.38
N SER A 150 -1.17 -2.10 0.27
CA SER A 150 -0.86 -1.24 -0.88
C SER A 150 -0.96 -2.06 -2.16
N LEU A 151 -0.66 -1.47 -3.32
CA LEU A 151 -0.50 -2.17 -4.60
C LEU A 151 0.45 -3.36 -4.43
N MET A 152 1.58 -3.12 -3.78
CA MET A 152 2.50 -4.13 -3.28
C MET A 152 2.46 -4.10 -1.75
N PRO A 153 1.86 -5.11 -1.09
CA PRO A 153 1.78 -5.09 0.36
C PRO A 153 3.17 -5.11 1.00
N VAL A 154 3.40 -4.21 1.93
CA VAL A 154 4.60 -4.19 2.76
C VAL A 154 4.28 -4.97 4.04
N THR A 155 4.81 -6.17 4.14
CA THR A 155 4.64 -7.01 5.34
C THR A 155 6.00 -7.23 6.00
N LEU A 156 6.11 -6.79 7.24
CA LEU A 156 7.28 -7.02 8.09
C LEU A 156 6.96 -8.17 9.03
N SER A 157 7.66 -9.27 8.90
CA SER A 157 7.63 -10.36 9.90
C SER A 157 8.46 -9.95 11.10
N ARG A 158 7.91 -10.16 12.29
CA ARG A 158 8.55 -9.82 13.55
C ARG A 158 9.01 -11.09 14.27
N HIS A 159 10.32 -11.21 14.45
CA HIS A 159 10.95 -12.33 15.15
C HIS A 159 11.68 -11.81 16.39
N MET A 160 11.60 -12.52 17.50
CA MET A 160 12.41 -12.22 18.68
C MET A 160 13.74 -12.97 18.55
N LEU A 161 14.84 -12.24 18.65
CA LEU A 161 16.20 -12.78 18.58
C LEU A 161 16.95 -12.36 19.84
N GLU A 162 17.84 -13.23 20.31
CA GLU A 162 18.64 -13.01 21.51
C GLU A 162 20.06 -12.55 21.15
N PHE A 163 20.65 -11.74 21.99
CA PHE A 163 22.01 -11.24 21.87
C PHE A 163 22.54 -10.86 23.26
N GLU A 164 23.85 -10.76 23.37
CA GLU A 164 24.54 -10.55 24.62
C GLU A 164 25.25 -9.20 24.68
N ASP A 165 25.32 -8.59 25.84
CA ASP A 165 26.16 -7.41 26.06
C ASP A 165 27.64 -7.81 26.35
N THR A 166 28.47 -6.82 26.67
CA THR A 166 29.89 -7.04 26.97
C THR A 166 30.13 -7.81 28.27
N LYS A 167 29.13 -7.93 29.14
CA LYS A 167 29.16 -8.68 30.40
C LYS A 167 28.65 -10.12 30.28
N GLY A 168 28.01 -10.45 29.14
CA GLY A 168 27.37 -11.73 28.90
C GLY A 168 25.89 -11.79 29.34
N ASP A 169 25.30 -10.65 29.68
CA ASP A 169 23.87 -10.58 29.96
C ASP A 169 23.07 -10.71 28.66
N THR A 170 22.07 -11.59 28.63
CA THR A 170 21.27 -11.89 27.45
C THR A 170 20.05 -10.97 27.36
N TYR A 171 19.84 -10.42 26.19
CA TYR A 171 18.71 -9.54 25.86
C TYR A 171 17.97 -10.04 24.63
N ALA A 172 16.67 -9.74 24.55
CA ALA A 172 15.84 -10.06 23.40
C ALA A 172 15.44 -8.79 22.62
N ALA A 173 15.64 -8.82 21.32
CA ALA A 173 15.23 -7.75 20.40
C ALA A 173 14.28 -8.28 19.30
N PRO A 174 13.28 -7.51 18.89
CA PRO A 174 12.52 -7.83 17.70
C PRO A 174 13.32 -7.48 16.45
N ALA A 175 13.53 -8.44 15.57
CA ALA A 175 13.97 -8.21 14.21
C ALA A 175 12.74 -8.04 13.29
N TYR A 176 12.77 -7.03 12.43
CA TYR A 176 11.70 -6.72 11.48
C TYR A 176 12.15 -7.06 10.06
N VAL A 177 11.65 -8.17 9.55
CA VAL A 177 12.13 -8.75 8.30
C VAL A 177 11.09 -8.60 7.20
N ILE A 178 11.48 -8.00 6.08
CA ILE A 178 10.68 -7.94 4.86
C ILE A 178 11.15 -8.98 3.86
N LYS A 179 10.20 -9.63 3.19
CA LYS A 179 10.51 -10.58 2.13
C LYS A 179 10.51 -9.87 0.78
N LEU A 180 11.68 -9.59 0.24
CA LEU A 180 11.86 -9.01 -1.09
C LEU A 180 12.62 -9.99 -1.99
N PHE A 181 12.20 -10.14 -3.25
CA PHE A 181 12.84 -11.02 -4.24
C PHE A 181 13.17 -12.44 -3.71
N LYS A 182 12.23 -13.03 -2.95
CA LYS A 182 12.37 -14.33 -2.26
C LYS A 182 13.43 -14.39 -1.14
N LYS A 183 13.98 -13.24 -0.74
CA LYS A 183 14.94 -13.14 0.37
C LYS A 183 14.35 -12.38 1.54
N ASN A 184 14.73 -12.83 2.70
CA ASN A 184 14.40 -12.18 3.96
C ASN A 184 15.48 -11.11 4.24
N ILE A 185 15.05 -9.86 4.33
CA ILE A 185 15.94 -8.71 4.55
C ILE A 185 15.43 -7.97 5.78
N ASP A 186 16.31 -7.77 6.75
CA ASP A 186 15.95 -6.92 7.88
C ASP A 186 15.80 -5.48 7.40
N ILE A 187 14.75 -4.83 7.87
CA ILE A 187 14.34 -3.51 7.41
C ILE A 187 15.40 -2.44 7.67
N PHE A 188 16.17 -2.56 8.75
CA PHE A 188 17.21 -1.59 9.09
C PHE A 188 18.38 -1.59 8.10
N ASN A 189 18.65 -2.72 7.42
CA ASN A 189 19.61 -2.72 6.30
C ASN A 189 19.16 -1.79 5.17
N ILE A 190 17.86 -1.68 4.93
CA ILE A 190 17.30 -0.79 3.91
C ILE A 190 17.42 0.67 4.37
N TYR A 191 17.18 0.97 5.64
CA TYR A 191 17.40 2.30 6.20
C TYR A 191 18.87 2.71 6.14
N PHE A 192 19.79 1.84 6.53
CA PHE A 192 21.24 2.12 6.46
C PHE A 192 21.70 2.38 5.01
N ALA A 193 21.18 1.60 4.06
CA ALA A 193 21.45 1.83 2.63
C ALA A 193 20.88 3.15 2.11
N LYS A 194 19.72 3.58 2.63
CA LYS A 194 19.08 4.84 2.22
C LYS A 194 19.78 6.07 2.76
N MET A 195 20.13 6.08 4.04
CA MET A 195 20.55 7.30 4.71
C MET A 195 21.84 7.20 5.55
N GLY A 196 22.41 6.02 5.71
CA GLY A 196 23.54 5.76 6.62
C GLY A 196 23.05 5.47 8.04
N VAL A 197 23.98 5.06 8.91
CA VAL A 197 23.65 4.66 10.29
C VAL A 197 23.25 5.86 11.14
N THR A 198 24.10 6.88 11.22
CA THR A 198 23.86 8.07 12.06
C THR A 198 22.54 8.76 11.72
N GLN A 199 22.24 8.90 10.43
CA GLN A 199 20.97 9.48 10.01
C GLN A 199 19.76 8.56 10.32
N THR A 200 19.95 7.25 10.25
CA THR A 200 18.91 6.29 10.68
C THR A 200 18.62 6.42 12.17
N LEU A 201 19.66 6.51 13.01
CA LEU A 201 19.46 6.73 14.45
C LEU A 201 18.70 8.05 14.70
N ARG A 202 19.07 9.14 14.03
CA ARG A 202 18.32 10.41 14.12
C ARG A 202 16.88 10.25 13.64
N TYR A 203 16.68 9.55 12.54
CA TYR A 203 15.36 9.34 11.96
C TYR A 203 14.42 8.57 12.92
N PHE A 204 14.95 7.63 13.69
CA PHE A 204 14.21 6.92 14.74
C PHE A 204 14.20 7.64 16.10
N SER A 205 14.74 8.85 16.18
CA SER A 205 14.92 9.60 17.44
C SER A 205 15.74 8.82 18.48
N ALA A 206 16.72 8.06 18.02
CA ALA A 206 17.59 7.22 18.84
C ALA A 206 19.03 7.76 18.95
N ASN A 207 19.33 8.91 18.33
CA ASN A 207 20.68 9.51 18.31
C ASN A 207 21.14 10.04 19.66
N THR A 208 20.24 10.30 20.59
CA THR A 208 20.55 10.67 21.99
C THR A 208 20.53 9.46 22.94
N ILE A 209 20.17 8.30 22.41
CA ILE A 209 20.00 7.05 23.18
C ILE A 209 21.12 6.06 22.85
N ILE A 210 21.58 6.06 21.59
CA ILE A 210 22.56 5.14 21.04
C ILE A 210 23.76 5.93 20.55
N ASN A 211 24.93 5.67 21.12
CA ASN A 211 26.21 6.23 20.71
C ASN A 211 27.13 5.13 20.17
N LEU A 212 28.00 5.49 19.24
CA LEU A 212 29.01 4.60 18.68
C LEU A 212 30.38 5.05 19.22
N ARG A 213 31.15 4.11 19.76
CA ARG A 213 32.46 4.37 20.38
C ARG A 213 33.53 3.42 19.80
N GLU A 214 34.75 3.90 19.70
CA GLU A 214 35.90 3.08 19.27
C GLU A 214 36.62 2.43 20.45
N ASP A 215 36.41 2.92 21.65
CA ASP A 215 36.96 2.41 22.92
C ASP A 215 35.90 2.35 24.02
N LEU A 216 36.29 1.75 25.13
CA LEU A 216 35.51 1.66 26.36
C LEU A 216 36.25 2.37 27.50
N GLU A 217 36.89 3.50 27.21
CA GLU A 217 37.41 4.39 28.25
C GLU A 217 36.24 5.18 28.85
N ASP A 218 36.27 5.45 30.17
CA ASP A 218 35.21 6.16 30.89
C ASP A 218 33.82 5.48 30.80
N ILE A 219 33.73 4.25 31.31
CA ILE A 219 32.49 3.47 31.33
C ILE A 219 31.61 3.89 32.51
N ASP A 220 30.41 4.38 32.22
CA ASP A 220 29.31 4.54 33.20
C ASP A 220 28.31 3.39 33.06
N GLU A 221 28.53 2.35 33.83
CA GLU A 221 27.68 1.15 33.81
C GLU A 221 26.34 1.32 34.53
N ASP A 222 26.16 2.37 35.34
CA ASP A 222 24.88 2.63 36.01
C ASP A 222 23.84 3.19 35.03
N GLU A 223 24.29 4.06 34.14
CA GLU A 223 23.41 4.73 33.15
C GLU A 223 23.35 4.00 31.80
N PHE A 224 24.46 3.34 31.37
CA PHE A 224 24.58 2.80 30.00
C PHE A 224 24.79 1.28 29.98
N LEU A 225 24.39 0.66 28.89
CA LEU A 225 24.73 -0.70 28.45
C LEU A 225 25.70 -0.61 27.28
N TYR A 226 26.65 -1.55 27.26
CA TYR A 226 27.70 -1.60 26.24
C TYR A 226 27.61 -2.90 25.45
N PHE A 227 27.63 -2.81 24.14
CA PHE A 227 27.58 -3.95 23.23
C PHE A 227 28.75 -3.90 22.27
N LYS A 228 29.43 -5.01 22.07
CA LYS A 228 30.52 -5.13 21.12
C LYS A 228 29.97 -5.36 19.70
N ILE A 229 30.31 -4.48 18.78
CA ILE A 229 29.99 -4.63 17.36
C ILE A 229 31.07 -5.46 16.65
N ASN A 230 32.33 -5.04 16.79
CA ASN A 230 33.49 -5.72 16.21
C ASN A 230 34.74 -5.43 17.06
N SER A 231 35.94 -5.72 16.54
CA SER A 231 37.21 -5.54 17.27
C SER A 231 37.53 -4.08 17.66
N SER A 232 36.95 -3.10 16.97
CA SER A 232 37.25 -1.67 17.14
C SER A 232 36.02 -0.77 17.25
N LEU A 233 34.84 -1.34 17.52
CA LEU A 233 33.61 -0.57 17.57
C LEU A 233 32.64 -1.14 18.59
N TYR A 234 32.08 -0.27 19.41
CA TYR A 234 31.12 -0.57 20.46
C TYR A 234 29.87 0.30 20.32
N VAL A 235 28.74 -0.20 20.83
CA VAL A 235 27.50 0.56 21.02
C VAL A 235 27.35 0.84 22.51
N GLU A 236 27.18 2.10 22.84
CA GLU A 236 26.73 2.57 24.14
C GLU A 236 25.25 2.94 24.02
N VAL A 237 24.42 2.46 24.93
CA VAL A 237 22.99 2.75 24.89
C VAL A 237 22.45 3.05 26.30
N VAL A 238 21.61 4.08 26.39
CA VAL A 238 20.94 4.46 27.65
C VAL A 238 20.05 3.32 28.14
N LYS A 239 20.36 2.79 29.32
CA LYS A 239 19.80 1.57 29.93
C LYS A 239 18.28 1.63 30.10
N GLU A 240 17.76 2.75 30.56
CA GLU A 240 16.32 2.96 30.72
C GLU A 240 15.58 2.90 29.39
N MET A 241 16.09 3.60 28.38
CA MET A 241 15.50 3.69 27.04
C MET A 241 15.59 2.37 26.27
N PHE A 242 16.68 1.63 26.46
CA PHE A 242 16.85 0.28 25.93
C PHE A 242 15.79 -0.69 26.48
N LYS A 243 15.49 -0.62 27.79
CA LYS A 243 14.42 -1.42 28.39
C LYS A 243 13.03 -1.01 27.90
N LYS A 244 12.78 0.30 27.77
CA LYS A 244 11.49 0.86 27.44
C LYS A 244 11.11 0.64 25.97
N TYR A 245 12.02 0.84 25.03
CA TYR A 245 11.73 0.87 23.59
C TYR A 245 12.24 -0.36 22.84
N ALA A 246 11.33 -1.17 22.32
CA ALA A 246 11.67 -2.35 21.55
C ALA A 246 12.46 -2.03 20.25
N TYR A 247 12.17 -0.92 19.59
CA TYR A 247 12.90 -0.51 18.38
C TYR A 247 14.35 -0.10 18.66
N VAL A 248 14.65 0.39 19.86
CA VAL A 248 16.04 0.67 20.28
C VAL A 248 16.82 -0.63 20.36
N ARG A 249 16.25 -1.68 21.00
CA ARG A 249 16.87 -3.02 21.03
C ARG A 249 17.11 -3.57 19.62
N SER A 250 16.13 -3.36 18.71
CA SER A 250 16.28 -3.79 17.32
C SER A 250 17.42 -3.08 16.59
N LEU A 251 17.58 -1.77 16.79
CA LEU A 251 18.69 -1.01 16.20
C LEU A 251 20.04 -1.49 16.72
N VAL A 252 20.18 -1.69 18.05
CA VAL A 252 21.40 -2.22 18.65
C VAL A 252 21.71 -3.62 18.10
N PHE A 253 20.74 -4.51 18.11
CA PHE A 253 20.87 -5.86 17.54
C PHE A 253 21.36 -5.82 16.08
N MET A 254 20.80 -4.94 15.29
CA MET A 254 21.17 -4.81 13.89
C MET A 254 22.58 -4.26 13.70
N LEU A 255 23.01 -3.32 14.52
CA LEU A 255 24.39 -2.83 14.49
C LEU A 255 25.38 -3.96 14.80
N ILE A 256 25.10 -4.77 15.82
CA ILE A 256 25.95 -5.91 16.19
C ILE A 256 26.02 -6.95 15.08
N THR A 257 24.88 -7.35 14.53
CA THR A 257 24.81 -8.44 13.54
C THR A 257 25.23 -8.02 12.14
N THR A 258 25.09 -6.73 11.84
CA THR A 258 25.30 -6.22 10.47
C THR A 258 26.70 -5.65 10.26
N CYS A 259 27.29 -4.99 11.24
CA CYS A 259 28.62 -4.44 11.13
C CYS A 259 29.67 -5.53 11.33
N ASN A 260 30.31 -5.95 10.28
CA ASN A 260 31.46 -6.87 10.35
C ASN A 260 32.76 -6.10 10.66
N ASN A 261 33.88 -6.82 10.79
CA ASN A 261 35.20 -6.24 11.11
C ASN A 261 35.73 -5.23 10.06
N ARG A 262 35.09 -5.07 8.92
CA ARG A 262 35.45 -4.09 7.90
C ARG A 262 34.79 -2.73 8.08
N VAL A 263 33.76 -2.64 8.92
CA VAL A 263 33.03 -1.39 9.18
C VAL A 263 33.73 -0.66 10.32
N LYS A 264 34.27 0.53 10.03
CA LYS A 264 34.87 1.45 11.01
C LYS A 264 33.94 2.63 11.26
N LEU A 265 34.13 3.34 12.37
CA LEU A 265 33.34 4.53 12.68
C LEU A 265 33.40 5.56 11.54
N SER A 266 34.54 5.77 10.91
CA SER A 266 34.74 6.67 9.76
C SER A 266 33.97 6.27 8.50
N THR A 267 33.64 4.99 8.35
CA THR A 267 32.96 4.46 7.14
C THR A 267 31.50 4.06 7.36
N ILE A 268 31.02 4.11 8.60
CA ILE A 268 29.71 3.60 8.98
C ILE A 268 28.55 4.37 8.31
N ASP A 269 28.77 5.63 7.96
CA ASP A 269 27.79 6.47 7.27
C ASP A 269 27.92 6.47 5.74
N HIS A 270 28.88 5.73 5.20
CA HIS A 270 29.04 5.61 3.75
C HIS A 270 27.94 4.73 3.17
N LYS A 271 26.90 5.34 2.59
CA LYS A 271 25.74 4.64 2.01
C LYS A 271 26.13 3.53 1.02
N ASN A 272 27.20 3.73 0.24
CA ASN A 272 27.65 2.75 -0.74
C ASN A 272 28.00 1.40 -0.12
N VAL A 273 28.60 1.39 1.08
CA VAL A 273 28.90 0.16 1.84
C VAL A 273 27.62 -0.61 2.16
N TRP A 274 26.58 0.10 2.55
CA TRP A 274 25.28 -0.49 2.91
C TRP A 274 24.48 -0.92 1.68
N ILE A 275 24.59 -0.18 0.57
CA ILE A 275 23.99 -0.55 -0.72
C ILE A 275 24.62 -1.85 -1.24
N GLU A 276 25.96 -1.98 -1.23
CA GLU A 276 26.64 -3.21 -1.61
C GLU A 276 26.24 -4.38 -0.71
N LYS A 277 26.16 -4.14 0.59
CA LYS A 277 25.72 -5.15 1.54
C LYS A 277 24.28 -5.58 1.28
N LEU A 278 23.36 -4.64 1.07
CA LEU A 278 21.99 -4.91 0.69
C LEU A 278 21.91 -5.75 -0.59
N GLY A 279 22.74 -5.44 -1.58
CA GLY A 279 22.84 -6.20 -2.83
C GLY A 279 23.39 -7.62 -2.66
N SER A 280 24.30 -7.82 -1.69
CA SER A 280 24.86 -9.15 -1.40
C SER A 280 23.82 -10.11 -0.79
N LEU A 281 22.78 -9.58 -0.16
CA LEU A 281 21.66 -10.37 0.36
C LEU A 281 20.75 -10.93 -0.73
N THR A 282 20.91 -10.48 -1.99
CA THR A 282 20.11 -10.94 -3.13
C THR A 282 20.90 -11.98 -3.96
N THR A 283 20.21 -13.01 -4.47
CA THR A 283 20.88 -14.17 -5.14
C THR A 283 20.95 -14.10 -6.66
N THR A 284 20.58 -13.00 -7.30
CA THR A 284 20.62 -12.91 -8.76
C THR A 284 22.03 -12.63 -9.27
N SER A 285 22.58 -13.52 -10.08
CA SER A 285 24.01 -13.60 -10.42
C SER A 285 24.52 -12.63 -11.50
N GLN A 286 23.67 -11.85 -12.15
CA GLN A 286 24.04 -11.11 -13.38
C GLN A 286 24.43 -9.63 -13.19
N TYR A 287 24.25 -9.06 -11.98
CA TYR A 287 24.57 -7.67 -11.69
C TYR A 287 25.65 -7.55 -10.64
N LYS A 288 26.40 -6.45 -10.68
CA LYS A 288 27.28 -6.06 -9.56
C LYS A 288 26.44 -5.88 -8.30
N THR A 289 27.00 -6.22 -7.15
CA THR A 289 26.30 -6.15 -5.86
C THR A 289 25.72 -4.77 -5.57
N PHE A 290 26.42 -3.72 -5.93
CA PHE A 290 25.98 -2.33 -5.78
C PHE A 290 24.71 -2.04 -6.60
N GLU A 291 24.65 -2.43 -7.87
CA GLU A 291 23.50 -2.22 -8.75
C GLU A 291 22.24 -2.96 -8.23
N LYS A 292 22.46 -4.18 -7.69
CA LYS A 292 21.38 -4.94 -7.05
C LYS A 292 20.83 -4.23 -5.83
N GLY A 293 21.70 -3.71 -4.98
CA GLY A 293 21.33 -2.95 -3.80
C GLY A 293 20.55 -1.70 -4.15
N GLN A 294 20.98 -0.95 -5.15
CA GLN A 294 20.27 0.22 -5.66
C GLN A 294 18.88 -0.15 -6.19
N THR A 295 18.78 -1.20 -7.01
CA THR A 295 17.52 -1.67 -7.57
C THR A 295 16.54 -2.06 -6.46
N LEU A 296 17.02 -2.76 -5.43
CA LEU A 296 16.20 -3.16 -4.29
C LEU A 296 15.73 -1.95 -3.49
N LEU A 297 16.61 -0.97 -3.27
CA LEU A 297 16.26 0.26 -2.55
C LEU A 297 15.20 1.07 -3.31
N MET A 298 15.39 1.29 -4.60
CA MET A 298 14.42 1.98 -5.46
C MET A 298 13.08 1.26 -5.50
N PHE A 299 13.09 -0.08 -5.56
CA PHE A 299 11.88 -0.88 -5.51
C PHE A 299 11.14 -0.69 -4.17
N PHE A 300 11.85 -0.74 -3.05
CA PHE A 300 11.25 -0.53 -1.74
C PHE A 300 10.64 0.87 -1.60
N GLU A 301 11.32 1.90 -2.10
CA GLU A 301 10.83 3.29 -2.07
C GLU A 301 9.48 3.47 -2.77
N ARG A 302 9.24 2.67 -3.82
CA ARG A 302 8.04 2.74 -4.66
C ARG A 302 6.98 1.69 -4.34
N MET A 303 7.16 0.88 -3.30
CA MET A 303 6.22 -0.19 -2.95
C MET A 303 4.83 0.31 -2.57
N VAL A 304 4.74 1.51 -2.02
CA VAL A 304 3.46 2.08 -1.58
C VAL A 304 2.91 2.96 -2.70
N ASP A 305 1.71 2.62 -3.15
CA ASP A 305 1.03 3.40 -4.18
C ASP A 305 0.54 4.75 -3.67
N ILE A 306 0.32 5.67 -4.62
CA ILE A 306 -0.04 7.07 -4.33
C ILE A 306 -1.35 7.14 -3.54
N THR A 307 -2.36 6.35 -3.92
CA THR A 307 -3.66 6.33 -3.24
C THR A 307 -3.55 5.91 -1.79
N THR A 308 -2.76 4.84 -1.51
CA THR A 308 -2.49 4.41 -0.13
C THR A 308 -1.76 5.48 0.66
N MET A 309 -0.80 6.17 0.04
CA MET A 309 -0.07 7.28 0.68
C MET A 309 -1.02 8.42 1.06
N GLU A 310 -1.90 8.82 0.16
CA GLU A 310 -2.87 9.89 0.40
C GLU A 310 -3.85 9.52 1.53
N ILE A 311 -4.39 8.30 1.53
CA ILE A 311 -5.27 7.82 2.60
C ILE A 311 -4.56 7.85 3.96
N LEU A 312 -3.28 7.50 4.01
CA LEU A 312 -2.51 7.54 5.25
C LEU A 312 -2.17 8.96 5.70
N GLN A 313 -1.93 9.88 4.76
CA GLN A 313 -1.65 11.29 5.05
C GLN A 313 -2.84 12.02 5.64
N LEU A 314 -4.08 11.63 5.31
CA LEU A 314 -5.29 12.20 5.94
C LEU A 314 -5.29 12.07 7.47
N HIS A 315 -4.52 11.12 8.01
CA HIS A 315 -4.43 10.88 9.45
C HIS A 315 -3.14 11.41 10.09
N ASP A 316 -2.10 11.65 9.30
CA ASP A 316 -0.80 12.09 9.80
C ASP A 316 0.09 12.61 8.65
N ASP A 317 0.33 13.92 8.62
CA ASP A 317 1.17 14.60 7.63
C ASP A 317 2.62 14.06 7.58
N ASN A 318 3.08 13.39 8.63
CA ASN A 318 4.41 12.82 8.69
C ASN A 318 4.58 11.53 7.86
N LYS A 319 3.49 10.94 7.34
CA LYS A 319 3.53 9.68 6.57
C LYS A 319 3.68 9.89 5.07
N LYS A 320 4.72 10.65 4.66
CA LYS A 320 4.97 11.05 3.25
C LYS A 320 5.79 10.04 2.44
N SER A 321 6.23 8.94 3.01
CA SER A 321 7.03 7.92 2.33
C SER A 321 6.87 6.55 2.97
N VAL A 322 7.21 5.47 2.25
CA VAL A 322 7.24 4.12 2.81
C VAL A 322 8.12 4.05 4.06
N PHE A 323 9.24 4.76 4.08
CA PHE A 323 10.12 4.84 5.25
C PHE A 323 9.42 5.45 6.45
N SER A 324 8.71 6.57 6.31
CA SER A 324 8.01 7.21 7.42
C SER A 324 6.87 6.34 7.96
N ILE A 325 6.15 5.65 7.08
CA ILE A 325 5.07 4.73 7.47
C ILE A 325 5.64 3.54 8.24
N VAL A 326 6.68 2.90 7.69
CA VAL A 326 7.31 1.74 8.32
C VAL A 326 7.95 2.11 9.66
N ARG A 327 8.64 3.26 9.76
CA ARG A 327 9.13 3.78 11.03
C ARG A 327 8.00 3.92 12.05
N TRP A 328 6.93 4.57 11.67
CA TRP A 328 5.77 4.76 12.53
C TRP A 328 5.17 3.42 13.00
N MET A 329 5.03 2.44 12.10
CA MET A 329 4.54 1.10 12.45
C MET A 329 5.44 0.40 13.47
N ILE A 330 6.76 0.49 13.31
CA ILE A 330 7.74 -0.11 14.22
C ILE A 330 7.70 0.57 15.59
N GLN A 331 7.70 1.91 15.63
CA GLN A 331 7.69 2.68 16.88
C GLN A 331 6.37 2.49 17.66
N ASN A 332 5.24 2.38 16.94
CA ASN A 332 3.92 2.25 17.55
C ASN A 332 3.38 0.81 17.56
N TYR A 333 4.25 -0.19 17.38
CA TYR A 333 3.83 -1.59 17.35
C TYR A 333 2.93 -1.99 18.51
N GLY A 334 3.28 -1.58 19.74
CA GLY A 334 2.51 -1.91 20.94
C GLY A 334 1.08 -1.39 20.91
N GLU A 335 0.88 -0.15 20.44
CA GLU A 335 -0.43 0.46 20.34
C GLU A 335 -1.23 -0.12 19.15
N LEU A 336 -0.56 -0.32 18.01
CA LEU A 336 -1.21 -0.94 16.86
C LEU A 336 -1.70 -2.37 17.17
N ARG A 337 -0.94 -3.12 17.99
CA ARG A 337 -1.32 -4.48 18.39
C ARG A 337 -2.57 -4.51 19.28
N LYS A 338 -2.79 -3.50 20.11
CA LYS A 338 -3.98 -3.41 20.98
C LYS A 338 -5.25 -3.16 20.18
N LYS A 339 -5.13 -2.59 18.98
CA LYS A 339 -6.26 -2.26 18.13
C LYS A 339 -6.76 -3.50 17.42
N SER A 340 -7.94 -3.97 17.78
CA SER A 340 -8.59 -5.09 17.12
C SER A 340 -9.09 -4.68 15.72
N ASN A 341 -8.89 -5.55 14.72
CA ASN A 341 -9.50 -5.37 13.41
C ASN A 341 -11.03 -5.56 13.41
N LEU A 342 -11.58 -6.03 14.53
CA LEU A 342 -13.03 -6.19 14.70
C LEU A 342 -13.70 -4.89 15.13
N ASP A 343 -12.96 -3.99 15.77
CA ASP A 343 -13.50 -2.72 16.24
C ASP A 343 -13.82 -1.80 15.06
N LEU A 344 -14.99 -1.17 15.11
CA LEU A 344 -15.46 -0.24 14.08
C LEU A 344 -14.54 0.97 13.94
N GLU A 345 -13.91 1.41 15.03
CA GLU A 345 -12.88 2.46 15.03
C GLU A 345 -11.69 2.16 14.11
N ASN A 346 -11.44 0.87 13.82
CA ASN A 346 -10.37 0.40 12.96
C ASN A 346 -10.84 0.10 11.52
N LYS A 347 -12.03 0.53 11.18
CA LYS A 347 -12.59 0.44 9.83
C LYS A 347 -12.60 1.80 9.15
N ARG A 348 -12.71 1.80 7.85
CA ARG A 348 -12.98 2.97 7.01
C ARG A 348 -13.99 2.62 5.94
N LEU A 349 -14.69 3.62 5.47
CA LEU A 349 -15.61 3.47 4.35
C LEU A 349 -14.88 3.69 3.03
N ARG A 350 -15.27 2.98 2.00
CA ARG A 350 -14.84 3.23 0.63
C ARG A 350 -16.00 3.11 -0.36
N LEU A 351 -15.95 3.88 -1.41
CA LEU A 351 -16.93 3.89 -2.49
C LEU A 351 -16.20 3.79 -3.85
N ASN A 352 -15.82 4.92 -4.43
CA ASN A 352 -15.13 4.97 -5.73
C ASN A 352 -13.77 4.24 -5.72
N GLU A 353 -13.07 4.27 -4.60
CA GLU A 353 -11.84 3.51 -4.38
C GLU A 353 -12.06 1.99 -4.58
N TYR A 354 -13.28 1.47 -4.35
CA TYR A 354 -13.59 0.08 -4.64
C TYR A 354 -13.40 -0.23 -6.13
N ILE A 355 -13.94 0.61 -7.01
CA ILE A 355 -13.82 0.43 -8.47
C ILE A 355 -12.34 0.49 -8.87
N ALA A 356 -11.60 1.47 -8.34
CA ALA A 356 -10.16 1.58 -8.57
C ALA A 356 -9.40 0.35 -8.05
N SER A 357 -9.83 -0.25 -6.94
CA SER A 357 -9.20 -1.46 -6.39
C SER A 357 -9.32 -2.69 -7.30
N ILE A 358 -10.26 -2.71 -8.23
CA ILE A 358 -10.38 -3.77 -9.26
C ILE A 358 -9.16 -3.71 -10.17
N LEU A 359 -8.82 -2.52 -10.67
CA LEU A 359 -7.64 -2.32 -11.51
C LEU A 359 -6.34 -2.61 -10.72
N ASN A 360 -6.28 -2.15 -9.48
CA ASN A 360 -5.17 -2.41 -8.58
C ASN A 360 -4.92 -3.91 -8.39
N ALA A 361 -5.97 -4.70 -8.18
CA ALA A 361 -5.88 -6.15 -8.04
C ALA A 361 -5.36 -6.84 -9.31
N GLU A 362 -5.77 -6.34 -10.50
CA GLU A 362 -5.27 -6.87 -11.77
C GLU A 362 -3.78 -6.58 -11.99
N PHE A 363 -3.33 -5.37 -11.66
CA PHE A 363 -1.91 -5.05 -11.72
C PHE A 363 -1.09 -5.84 -10.70
N SER A 364 -1.52 -5.93 -9.45
CA SER A 364 -0.82 -6.69 -8.40
C SER A 364 -0.56 -8.13 -8.79
N LYS A 365 -1.55 -8.82 -9.38
CA LYS A 365 -1.40 -10.20 -9.86
C LYS A 365 -0.28 -10.34 -10.89
N ARG A 366 -0.09 -9.34 -11.74
CA ARG A 366 0.86 -9.36 -12.86
C ARG A 366 2.23 -8.83 -12.47
N ILE A 367 2.29 -7.77 -11.69
CA ILE A 367 3.54 -7.19 -11.15
C ILE A 367 4.35 -8.28 -10.44
N ASN A 368 3.72 -9.08 -9.59
CA ASN A 368 4.38 -10.16 -8.85
C ASN A 368 5.07 -11.20 -9.76
N ARG A 369 4.60 -11.38 -11.00
CA ARG A 369 5.25 -12.27 -11.98
C ARG A 369 6.49 -11.61 -12.58
N ILE A 370 6.38 -10.33 -12.95
CA ILE A 370 7.46 -9.59 -13.60
C ILE A 370 8.63 -9.37 -12.64
N ILE A 371 8.36 -9.03 -11.40
CA ILE A 371 9.40 -8.79 -10.39
C ILE A 371 10.16 -10.07 -10.04
N LYS A 372 9.53 -11.25 -10.18
CA LYS A 372 10.20 -12.54 -9.93
C LYS A 372 11.26 -12.87 -10.99
N ASP A 373 11.08 -12.37 -12.20
CA ASP A 373 11.99 -12.63 -13.32
C ASP A 373 12.83 -11.40 -13.60
N SER A 374 14.11 -11.47 -13.26
CA SER A 374 15.09 -10.38 -13.45
C SER A 374 15.40 -10.03 -14.92
N LYS A 375 14.85 -10.79 -15.86
CA LYS A 375 14.94 -10.57 -17.31
C LYS A 375 13.57 -10.16 -17.85
N THR A 376 13.14 -8.93 -17.56
CA THR A 376 11.91 -8.40 -18.14
C THR A 376 12.09 -8.04 -19.59
N SER A 377 11.55 -8.85 -20.48
CA SER A 377 11.41 -8.51 -21.89
C SER A 377 10.26 -7.50 -22.10
N LEU A 378 10.30 -6.75 -23.20
CA LEU A 378 9.21 -5.84 -23.55
C LEU A 378 7.85 -6.56 -23.63
N ALA A 379 7.84 -7.81 -24.09
CA ALA A 379 6.65 -8.65 -24.17
C ALA A 379 6.07 -8.97 -22.79
N GLU A 380 6.92 -9.19 -21.78
CA GLU A 380 6.50 -9.44 -20.41
C GLU A 380 5.93 -8.18 -19.75
N ILE A 381 6.56 -7.02 -19.99
CA ILE A 381 6.02 -5.74 -19.51
C ILE A 381 4.65 -5.47 -20.13
N LYS A 382 4.48 -5.69 -21.44
CA LYS A 382 3.19 -5.57 -22.12
C LYS A 382 2.12 -6.52 -21.56
N ASN A 383 2.51 -7.65 -20.96
CA ASN A 383 1.56 -8.56 -20.32
C ASN A 383 0.85 -7.93 -19.10
N LEU A 384 1.40 -6.89 -18.47
CA LEU A 384 0.69 -6.13 -17.43
C LEU A 384 -0.65 -5.60 -17.92
N PHE A 385 -0.68 -5.18 -19.15
CA PHE A 385 -1.83 -4.52 -19.76
C PHE A 385 -2.77 -5.46 -20.52
N LYS A 386 -2.51 -6.78 -20.48
CA LYS A 386 -3.35 -7.80 -21.12
C LYS A 386 -4.62 -8.12 -20.31
N PHE A 387 -5.39 -7.11 -19.96
CA PHE A 387 -6.74 -7.26 -19.42
C PHE A 387 -7.76 -6.59 -20.37
N PRO A 388 -9.02 -7.03 -20.36
CA PRO A 388 -10.05 -6.43 -21.21
C PRO A 388 -10.27 -4.96 -20.80
N GLY A 389 -10.50 -4.09 -21.79
CA GLY A 389 -10.70 -2.66 -21.53
C GLY A 389 -12.00 -2.34 -20.78
N ASP A 390 -12.99 -3.21 -20.83
CA ASP A 390 -14.26 -3.13 -20.11
C ASP A 390 -14.22 -3.79 -18.70
N LEU A 391 -13.02 -4.14 -18.22
CA LEU A 391 -12.79 -4.82 -16.94
C LEU A 391 -13.56 -4.20 -15.76
N LEU A 392 -13.55 -2.87 -15.67
CA LEU A 392 -14.17 -2.17 -14.54
C LEU A 392 -15.69 -2.30 -14.58
N VAL A 393 -16.29 -2.17 -15.76
CA VAL A 393 -17.75 -2.30 -15.94
C VAL A 393 -18.21 -3.73 -15.64
N GLN A 394 -17.47 -4.73 -16.17
CA GLN A 394 -17.79 -6.15 -15.93
C GLN A 394 -17.71 -6.50 -14.45
N ASN A 395 -16.61 -6.12 -13.77
CA ASN A 395 -16.43 -6.46 -12.36
C ASN A 395 -17.37 -5.68 -11.45
N LEU A 396 -17.67 -4.42 -11.77
CA LEU A 396 -18.64 -3.64 -11.03
C LEU A 396 -20.02 -4.29 -11.10
N HIS A 397 -20.47 -4.65 -12.30
CA HIS A 397 -21.74 -5.35 -12.49
C HIS A 397 -21.82 -6.69 -11.77
N ALA A 398 -20.71 -7.44 -11.76
CA ALA A 398 -20.62 -8.75 -11.09
C ALA A 398 -20.37 -8.67 -9.57
N SER A 399 -20.12 -7.48 -9.01
CA SER A 399 -19.59 -7.33 -7.65
C SER A 399 -20.63 -7.62 -6.55
N GLY A 400 -21.93 -7.57 -6.85
CA GLY A 400 -22.98 -7.59 -5.85
C GLY A 400 -23.05 -6.34 -4.95
N LEU A 401 -22.17 -5.35 -5.18
CA LEU A 401 -22.19 -4.06 -4.48
C LEU A 401 -23.13 -3.05 -5.15
N LEU A 402 -23.53 -3.30 -6.38
CA LEU A 402 -24.54 -2.52 -7.05
C LEU A 402 -25.92 -2.96 -6.58
N ARG A 403 -26.72 -2.00 -6.13
CA ARG A 403 -28.12 -2.20 -5.82
C ARG A 403 -28.98 -1.44 -6.82
N TYR A 404 -29.95 -2.13 -7.33
CA TYR A 404 -30.99 -1.52 -8.18
C TYR A 404 -31.80 -0.54 -7.33
N ASP A 405 -32.02 0.64 -7.86
CA ASP A 405 -32.87 1.64 -7.24
C ASP A 405 -34.33 1.36 -7.62
N ASP A 406 -35.01 0.67 -6.74
CA ASP A 406 -36.44 0.37 -6.79
C ASP A 406 -37.19 1.04 -5.63
N ALA A 407 -36.57 2.03 -4.99
CA ALA A 407 -37.14 2.75 -3.87
C ALA A 407 -38.37 3.58 -4.31
N VAL A 408 -39.48 3.43 -3.58
CA VAL A 408 -40.74 4.15 -3.85
C VAL A 408 -40.70 5.56 -3.24
N ASN A 409 -39.91 5.74 -2.18
CA ASN A 409 -39.75 7.01 -1.47
C ASN A 409 -38.43 7.04 -0.69
N ASP A 410 -38.06 8.21 -0.17
CA ASP A 410 -36.83 8.41 0.57
C ASP A 410 -36.66 7.49 1.77
N SER A 411 -37.77 7.21 2.50
CA SER A 411 -37.73 6.28 3.64
C SER A 411 -37.39 4.85 3.21
N ASP A 412 -37.94 4.39 2.09
CA ASP A 412 -37.62 3.08 1.51
C ASP A 412 -36.18 3.02 0.99
N PHE A 413 -35.69 4.10 0.36
CA PHE A 413 -34.31 4.23 -0.06
C PHE A 413 -33.37 4.06 1.14
N PHE A 414 -33.60 4.78 2.25
CA PHE A 414 -32.74 4.66 3.44
C PHE A 414 -32.77 3.29 4.09
N THR A 415 -33.93 2.62 4.09
CA THR A 415 -33.98 1.24 4.62
C THR A 415 -33.24 0.24 3.74
N LYS A 416 -33.11 0.51 2.44
CA LYS A 416 -32.36 -0.32 1.48
C LYS A 416 -30.87 0.02 1.42
N LEU A 417 -30.47 1.21 1.86
CA LEU A 417 -29.08 1.61 1.96
C LEU A 417 -28.37 0.77 3.02
N LYS A 418 -27.39 -0.02 2.60
CA LYS A 418 -26.68 -0.96 3.46
C LYS A 418 -25.19 -0.78 3.34
N TYR A 419 -24.50 -0.90 4.47
CA TYR A 419 -23.05 -1.10 4.45
C TYR A 419 -22.72 -2.57 4.29
N THR A 420 -21.63 -2.85 3.60
CA THR A 420 -21.11 -4.20 3.48
C THR A 420 -19.76 -4.30 4.15
N ILE A 421 -19.58 -5.32 4.98
CA ILE A 421 -18.32 -5.59 5.65
C ILE A 421 -17.54 -6.60 4.83
N LYS A 422 -16.32 -6.23 4.40
CA LYS A 422 -15.39 -7.16 3.78
C LYS A 422 -14.58 -7.88 4.86
N GLY A 423 -14.81 -9.17 5.03
CA GLY A 423 -13.96 -10.01 5.88
C GLY A 423 -12.57 -10.25 5.24
N PRO A 424 -11.57 -10.69 6.03
CA PRO A 424 -10.19 -10.88 5.55
C PRO A 424 -10.04 -11.86 4.38
N ASN A 425 -10.95 -12.83 4.25
CA ASN A 425 -10.87 -13.90 3.25
C ASN A 425 -12.11 -14.03 2.37
N SER A 426 -13.00 -13.07 2.31
CA SER A 426 -14.26 -13.25 1.60
C SER A 426 -14.86 -12.02 0.98
N VAL A 427 -15.61 -12.29 -0.05
CA VAL A 427 -16.68 -11.48 -0.60
C VAL A 427 -17.70 -11.23 0.52
N ILE A 428 -18.09 -9.98 0.71
CA ILE A 428 -19.19 -9.45 1.52
C ILE A 428 -19.94 -10.47 2.38
N ARG A 429 -19.78 -10.45 3.69
CA ARG A 429 -20.47 -11.39 4.58
C ARG A 429 -21.61 -10.79 5.40
N LEU A 430 -21.58 -9.49 5.66
CA LEU A 430 -22.61 -8.81 6.45
C LEU A 430 -22.98 -7.50 5.76
N SER A 431 -24.26 -7.32 5.54
CA SER A 431 -24.83 -6.01 5.21
C SER A 431 -25.50 -5.46 6.46
N ILE A 432 -25.10 -4.26 6.88
CA ILE A 432 -25.68 -3.57 8.03
C ILE A 432 -26.54 -2.45 7.48
N ASN A 433 -27.79 -2.38 7.93
CA ASN A 433 -28.65 -1.25 7.61
C ASN A 433 -28.17 -0.01 8.35
N LEU A 434 -28.08 1.11 7.67
CA LEU A 434 -27.76 2.42 8.26
C LEU A 434 -28.70 2.76 9.44
N SER A 435 -29.96 2.39 9.33
CA SER A 435 -30.95 2.60 10.37
C SER A 435 -30.66 1.85 11.68
N ASN A 436 -29.86 0.80 11.62
CA ASN A 436 -29.47 -0.01 12.78
C ASN A 436 -28.05 0.29 13.27
N CYS A 437 -27.37 1.21 12.61
CA CYS A 437 -26.05 1.65 13.04
C CYS A 437 -26.24 2.74 14.09
N GLY A 438 -25.93 2.43 15.33
CA GLY A 438 -25.86 3.43 16.40
C GLY A 438 -24.72 4.46 16.15
N ASP A 439 -24.61 5.43 17.03
CA ASP A 439 -23.64 6.53 16.98
C ASP A 439 -22.18 6.08 16.77
N ASP A 440 -21.86 4.83 17.09
CA ASP A 440 -20.50 4.27 16.96
C ASP A 440 -20.03 4.13 15.51
N LEU A 441 -20.95 3.89 14.56
CA LEU A 441 -20.59 3.89 13.12
C LEU A 441 -20.32 5.30 12.59
N LEU A 442 -20.91 6.31 13.21
CA LEU A 442 -20.75 7.70 12.84
C LEU A 442 -19.40 8.28 13.33
N ARG A 443 -18.75 7.59 14.27
CA ARG A 443 -17.42 7.91 14.80
C ARG A 443 -16.30 7.16 14.10
N LEU A 444 -16.57 6.56 12.94
CA LEU A 444 -15.51 5.94 12.12
C LEU A 444 -14.48 7.00 11.77
N ASN A 445 -13.34 6.94 12.43
CA ASN A 445 -12.20 7.77 12.14
C ASN A 445 -11.65 7.40 10.75
N TYR A 446 -11.64 8.36 9.88
CA TYR A 446 -11.10 8.32 8.52
C TYR A 446 -9.59 8.44 8.52
#